data_6baac407abbe2cd81ab543e65451b7e0
#
_entry.id   6baac407abbe2cd81ab543e65451b7e0
#
_cell.length_a   1.000
_cell.length_b   1.000
_cell.length_c   1.000
_cell.angle_alpha   90.00
_cell.angle_beta   90.00
_cell.angle_gamma   90.00
#
_symmetry.space_group_name_H-M   'P 1'
#
loop_
_entity.id
_entity.type
_entity.pdbx_description
1 polymer ?
#
loop_
_entity_poly.entity_id
_entity_poly.type
_entity_poly.pdbx_seq_one_letter_code
_entity_poly.pdbx_strand_id
1 'polypeptide(L)'
;MIKVGIIGATGYAGGELVRILSGHKDAQIIWYGSRSYIDRKYADVYRNMFQIVDAVCMDDNMEELASRVDVIFTATPQGLCASLVNEEILSKTKIIDLSADFRLKDVKVYEEWYKIEHKAPRFLDEAVYGLCEINRESVRKARLVANPGCYTTCSILTAYPLAREGLIDMSTLIIDAKSGTSGAGRGAKVQNLFCEVNENMKAYGVASHRHTPEIEEQLGYAAGEQVVLSFTPHLVPMNRGILATEYANLKRDVSWEDVKAAYDKYYGDEKFIRVLDKGVCPETKWVEGSNYVDIGFQIDSRTDRIIMMGAIDNLVKGAAGQAVQNMNLLFGFDEAEGLRQIPMVP
;
A
#
# COMPACT_ATOMS: atom_id res chain seq x y z
N MET A 1 12.69 -18.68 12.42
CA MET A 1 12.58 -17.21 12.56
C MET A 1 13.49 -16.59 11.53
N ILE A 2 12.94 -15.82 10.59
CA ILE A 2 13.72 -15.11 9.56
C ILE A 2 14.30 -13.81 10.12
N LYS A 3 15.42 -13.40 9.54
CA LYS A 3 16.09 -12.14 9.87
C LYS A 3 15.63 -11.04 8.91
N VAL A 4 15.26 -9.91 9.47
CA VAL A 4 14.68 -8.78 8.75
C VAL A 4 15.58 -7.55 8.85
N GLY A 5 15.79 -6.89 7.71
CA GLY A 5 16.38 -5.57 7.65
C GLY A 5 15.37 -4.54 7.15
N ILE A 6 15.38 -3.33 7.71
CA ILE A 6 14.52 -2.23 7.28
C ILE A 6 15.39 -1.04 6.94
N ILE A 7 15.42 -0.62 5.68
CA ILE A 7 16.01 0.64 5.24
C ILE A 7 14.91 1.71 5.32
N GLY A 8 15.19 2.82 6.03
CA GLY A 8 14.19 3.85 6.31
C GLY A 8 13.31 3.57 7.54
N ALA A 9 13.82 2.80 8.51
CA ALA A 9 13.11 2.39 9.73
C ALA A 9 12.55 3.56 10.55
N THR A 10 13.08 4.77 10.41
CA THR A 10 12.67 5.97 11.16
C THR A 10 11.65 6.86 10.42
N GLY A 11 11.20 6.50 9.22
CA GLY A 11 10.03 7.06 8.56
C GLY A 11 8.71 6.53 9.17
N TYR A 12 7.55 7.07 8.77
CA TYR A 12 6.27 6.57 9.29
C TYR A 12 5.98 5.12 8.86
N ALA A 13 6.17 4.78 7.59
CA ALA A 13 6.01 3.40 7.13
C ALA A 13 7.04 2.45 7.78
N GLY A 14 8.31 2.89 7.91
CA GLY A 14 9.34 2.12 8.60
C GLY A 14 9.05 1.91 10.08
N GLY A 15 8.56 2.95 10.78
CA GLY A 15 8.13 2.86 12.17
C GLY A 15 6.95 1.89 12.37
N GLU A 16 6.04 1.86 11.40
CA GLU A 16 4.92 0.93 11.40
C GLU A 16 5.37 -0.52 11.12
N LEU A 17 6.34 -0.72 10.21
CA LEU A 17 6.99 -2.03 10.03
C LEU A 17 7.63 -2.52 11.33
N VAL A 18 8.37 -1.65 12.02
CA VAL A 18 8.97 -2.00 13.33
C VAL A 18 7.89 -2.39 14.33
N ARG A 19 6.78 -1.63 14.43
CA ARG A 19 5.67 -1.93 15.35
C ARG A 19 5.05 -3.31 15.08
N ILE A 20 4.76 -3.61 13.81
CA ILE A 20 4.13 -4.88 13.41
C ILE A 20 5.09 -6.04 13.61
N LEU A 21 6.33 -5.92 13.11
CA LEU A 21 7.32 -6.99 13.16
C LEU A 21 7.85 -7.28 14.57
N SER A 22 7.79 -6.31 15.50
CA SER A 22 8.14 -6.56 16.90
C SER A 22 7.19 -7.55 17.60
N GLY A 23 5.98 -7.73 17.06
CA GLY A 23 5.02 -8.74 17.54
C GLY A 23 4.96 -10.00 16.67
N HIS A 24 5.79 -10.14 15.65
CA HIS A 24 5.76 -11.25 14.70
C HIS A 24 6.57 -12.44 15.22
N LYS A 25 5.95 -13.62 15.40
CA LYS A 25 6.61 -14.77 16.03
C LYS A 25 7.72 -15.42 15.19
N ASP A 26 7.66 -15.28 13.86
CA ASP A 26 8.56 -15.95 12.92
C ASP A 26 9.57 -14.99 12.27
N ALA A 27 9.62 -13.71 12.69
CA ALA A 27 10.53 -12.70 12.16
C ALA A 27 11.27 -11.95 13.27
N GLN A 28 12.53 -11.61 13.03
CA GLN A 28 13.35 -10.81 13.92
C GLN A 28 14.01 -9.67 13.16
N ILE A 29 13.76 -8.44 13.58
CA ILE A 29 14.45 -7.27 13.02
C ILE A 29 15.87 -7.24 13.60
N ILE A 30 16.87 -7.26 12.74
CA ILE A 30 18.28 -7.17 13.12
C ILE A 30 19.00 -5.94 12.55
N TRP A 31 18.32 -5.17 11.69
CA TRP A 31 18.85 -3.97 11.08
C TRP A 31 17.78 -2.87 11.00
N TYR A 32 18.06 -1.75 11.66
CA TYR A 32 17.20 -0.57 11.74
C TYR A 32 17.85 0.58 10.96
N GLY A 33 17.81 0.53 9.64
CA GLY A 33 18.48 1.49 8.76
C GLY A 33 17.87 2.88 8.81
N SER A 34 18.72 3.90 9.01
CA SER A 34 18.31 5.31 9.05
C SER A 34 19.46 6.24 8.74
N ARG A 35 19.35 7.05 7.68
CA ARG A 35 20.37 8.05 7.33
C ARG A 35 20.49 9.19 8.34
N SER A 36 19.39 9.54 9.01
CA SER A 36 19.34 10.73 9.89
C SER A 36 19.70 10.43 11.35
N TYR A 37 19.73 9.15 11.74
CA TYR A 37 19.83 8.75 13.15
C TYR A 37 20.82 7.61 13.38
N ILE A 38 21.85 7.47 12.52
CA ILE A 38 22.93 6.47 12.69
C ILE A 38 23.52 6.60 14.11
N ASP A 39 23.79 5.45 14.74
CA ASP A 39 24.33 5.32 16.11
C ASP A 39 23.41 5.81 17.25
N ARG A 40 22.19 6.26 16.94
CA ARG A 40 21.19 6.60 17.97
C ARG A 40 20.32 5.40 18.31
N LYS A 41 19.91 5.27 19.56
CA LYS A 41 18.92 4.26 19.95
C LYS A 41 17.60 4.53 19.21
N TYR A 42 17.00 3.49 18.69
CA TYR A 42 15.71 3.59 17.99
C TYR A 42 14.61 4.18 18.88
N ALA A 43 14.61 3.80 20.18
CA ALA A 43 13.69 4.35 21.17
C ALA A 43 13.91 5.84 21.50
N ASP A 44 15.03 6.45 21.10
CA ASP A 44 15.20 7.91 21.19
C ASP A 44 14.53 8.66 20.05
N VAL A 45 14.30 7.98 18.91
CA VAL A 45 13.55 8.52 17.78
C VAL A 45 12.05 8.33 17.97
N TYR A 46 11.67 7.16 18.48
CA TYR A 46 10.27 6.77 18.76
C TYR A 46 10.12 6.38 20.23
N ARG A 47 9.78 7.35 21.08
CA ARG A 47 9.70 7.16 22.54
C ARG A 47 8.68 6.12 23.00
N ASN A 48 7.66 5.86 22.22
CA ASN A 48 6.69 4.77 22.46
C ASN A 48 7.31 3.36 22.34
N MET A 49 8.53 3.26 21.78
CA MET A 49 9.30 2.01 21.71
C MET A 49 10.31 1.84 22.87
N PHE A 50 10.27 2.74 23.86
CA PHE A 50 11.14 2.66 25.04
C PHE A 50 10.93 1.34 25.79
N GLN A 51 12.01 0.63 26.10
CA GLN A 51 12.02 -0.71 26.71
C GLN A 51 11.36 -1.82 25.89
N ILE A 52 10.98 -1.54 24.63
CA ILE A 52 10.44 -2.53 23.68
C ILE A 52 11.49 -2.84 22.62
N VAL A 53 12.09 -1.81 22.04
CA VAL A 53 13.12 -1.92 21.02
C VAL A 53 14.42 -1.31 21.54
N ASP A 54 15.33 -2.16 22.02
CA ASP A 54 16.66 -1.74 22.47
C ASP A 54 17.70 -1.97 21.35
N ALA A 55 17.50 -1.28 20.24
CA ALA A 55 18.37 -1.36 19.06
C ALA A 55 18.94 0.02 18.73
N VAL A 56 20.09 0.02 18.07
CA VAL A 56 20.74 1.21 17.52
C VAL A 56 20.42 1.32 16.03
N CYS A 57 20.14 2.53 15.57
CA CYS A 57 19.95 2.80 14.14
C CYS A 57 21.27 2.64 13.39
N MET A 58 21.21 1.98 12.24
CA MET A 58 22.34 1.67 11.38
C MET A 58 22.24 2.45 10.06
N ASP A 59 23.24 2.38 9.23
CA ASP A 59 23.23 2.99 7.91
C ASP A 59 22.36 2.21 6.90
N ASP A 60 22.42 2.62 5.63
CA ASP A 60 21.68 2.00 4.51
C ASP A 60 22.60 1.10 3.64
N ASN A 61 23.66 0.52 4.20
CA ASN A 61 24.58 -0.34 3.45
C ASN A 61 23.89 -1.63 3.03
N MET A 62 23.28 -1.62 1.86
CA MET A 62 22.45 -2.73 1.37
C MET A 62 23.27 -3.99 1.03
N GLU A 63 24.53 -3.84 0.62
CA GLU A 63 25.41 -4.97 0.32
C GLU A 63 25.76 -5.75 1.59
N GLU A 64 26.13 -5.05 2.66
CA GLU A 64 26.36 -5.68 3.95
C GLU A 64 25.08 -6.31 4.50
N LEU A 65 23.97 -5.55 4.44
CA LEU A 65 22.67 -5.99 4.93
C LEU A 65 22.20 -7.27 4.22
N ALA A 66 22.33 -7.35 2.89
CA ALA A 66 21.91 -8.50 2.10
C ALA A 66 22.63 -9.80 2.48
N SER A 67 23.82 -9.71 3.05
CA SER A 67 24.56 -10.89 3.53
C SER A 67 24.11 -11.36 4.92
N ARG A 68 23.29 -10.59 5.63
CA ARG A 68 22.95 -10.80 7.04
C ARG A 68 21.48 -11.12 7.28
N VAL A 69 20.60 -10.81 6.31
CA VAL A 69 19.14 -10.92 6.45
C VAL A 69 18.51 -11.76 5.36
N ASP A 70 17.35 -12.32 5.64
CA ASP A 70 16.57 -13.11 4.70
C ASP A 70 15.66 -12.20 3.83
N VAL A 71 15.28 -11.04 4.36
CA VAL A 71 14.45 -10.04 3.66
C VAL A 71 14.83 -8.62 4.05
N ILE A 72 14.79 -7.72 3.05
CA ILE A 72 14.97 -6.28 3.22
C ILE A 72 13.68 -5.58 2.85
N PHE A 73 13.16 -4.74 3.76
CA PHE A 73 12.13 -3.76 3.45
C PHE A 73 12.79 -2.41 3.13
N THR A 74 12.42 -1.82 2.00
CA THR A 74 12.88 -0.48 1.63
C THR A 74 11.72 0.52 1.78
N ALA A 75 11.67 1.23 2.92
CA ALA A 75 10.70 2.29 3.21
C ALA A 75 11.33 3.67 2.94
N THR A 76 11.72 3.90 1.68
CA THR A 76 12.58 4.99 1.24
C THR A 76 11.89 5.90 0.23
N PRO A 77 12.44 7.11 -0.03
CA PRO A 77 12.02 7.91 -1.16
C PRO A 77 12.23 7.18 -2.50
N GLN A 78 11.44 7.55 -3.51
CA GLN A 78 11.54 7.01 -4.86
C GLN A 78 12.94 7.21 -5.45
N GLY A 79 13.39 6.25 -6.27
CA GLY A 79 14.70 6.21 -6.90
C GLY A 79 15.79 5.56 -6.05
N LEU A 80 15.60 5.45 -4.73
CA LEU A 80 16.65 4.90 -3.87
C LEU A 80 16.73 3.38 -3.96
N CYS A 81 15.62 2.65 -3.88
CA CYS A 81 15.65 1.19 -4.00
C CYS A 81 16.22 0.77 -5.35
N ALA A 82 15.77 1.40 -6.45
CA ALA A 82 16.29 1.15 -7.79
C ALA A 82 17.79 1.46 -7.93
N SER A 83 18.33 2.40 -7.15
CA SER A 83 19.78 2.70 -7.18
C SER A 83 20.64 1.71 -6.41
N LEU A 84 20.04 0.95 -5.50
CA LEU A 84 20.75 0.01 -4.61
C LEU A 84 20.62 -1.44 -5.08
N VAL A 85 19.47 -1.81 -5.67
CA VAL A 85 19.20 -3.20 -6.07
C VAL A 85 20.10 -3.66 -7.22
N ASN A 86 20.64 -4.86 -7.09
CA ASN A 86 21.41 -5.53 -8.13
C ASN A 86 21.26 -7.06 -8.01
N GLU A 87 21.80 -7.80 -8.98
CA GLU A 87 21.68 -9.25 -9.03
C GLU A 87 22.37 -9.93 -7.86
N GLU A 88 23.48 -9.41 -7.40
CA GLU A 88 24.20 -9.97 -6.25
C GLU A 88 23.35 -9.90 -4.97
N ILE A 89 22.71 -8.76 -4.73
CA ILE A 89 21.80 -8.57 -3.58
C ILE A 89 20.61 -9.53 -3.69
N LEU A 90 19.94 -9.58 -4.85
CA LEU A 90 18.77 -10.44 -5.07
C LEU A 90 19.10 -11.93 -5.03
N SER A 91 20.37 -12.32 -5.21
CA SER A 91 20.81 -13.69 -5.04
C SER A 91 20.97 -14.12 -3.58
N LYS A 92 21.10 -13.16 -2.66
CA LYS A 92 21.34 -13.38 -1.23
C LYS A 92 20.09 -13.19 -0.37
N THR A 93 19.24 -12.24 -0.73
CA THR A 93 18.08 -11.83 0.09
C THR A 93 16.91 -11.45 -0.79
N LYS A 94 15.70 -11.50 -0.23
CA LYS A 94 14.48 -10.99 -0.88
C LYS A 94 14.29 -9.51 -0.55
N ILE A 95 13.67 -8.77 -1.47
CA ILE A 95 13.38 -7.34 -1.29
C ILE A 95 11.88 -7.09 -1.38
N ILE A 96 11.35 -6.32 -0.43
CA ILE A 96 10.00 -5.76 -0.47
C ILE A 96 10.14 -4.24 -0.48
N ASP A 97 9.89 -3.66 -1.65
CA ASP A 97 10.04 -2.22 -1.87
C ASP A 97 8.72 -1.48 -1.64
N LEU A 98 8.70 -0.60 -0.62
CA LEU A 98 7.57 0.28 -0.33
C LEU A 98 7.64 1.60 -1.11
N SER A 99 8.73 1.85 -1.84
CA SER A 99 8.80 2.96 -2.79
C SER A 99 7.98 2.65 -4.04
N ALA A 100 8.04 3.49 -5.04
CA ALA A 100 7.32 3.28 -6.29
C ALA A 100 8.19 2.67 -7.40
N ASP A 101 9.45 2.36 -7.10
CA ASP A 101 10.47 2.10 -8.12
C ASP A 101 10.15 0.92 -9.04
N PHE A 102 9.43 -0.09 -8.51
CA PHE A 102 9.14 -1.32 -9.26
C PHE A 102 7.65 -1.59 -9.47
N ARG A 103 6.77 -0.60 -9.25
CA ARG A 103 5.32 -0.79 -9.36
C ARG A 103 4.79 -0.77 -10.78
N LEU A 104 5.41 0.02 -11.66
CA LEU A 104 5.03 0.17 -13.06
C LEU A 104 5.92 -0.67 -13.96
N LYS A 105 5.32 -1.31 -14.97
CA LYS A 105 6.09 -2.13 -15.93
C LYS A 105 6.76 -1.30 -17.01
N ASP A 106 6.15 -0.18 -17.42
CA ASP A 106 6.76 0.70 -18.42
C ASP A 106 7.64 1.75 -17.74
N VAL A 107 8.96 1.66 -18.00
CA VAL A 107 9.96 2.59 -17.50
C VAL A 107 9.68 4.04 -17.91
N LYS A 108 9.11 4.26 -19.12
CA LYS A 108 8.82 5.61 -19.61
C LYS A 108 7.68 6.24 -18.81
N VAL A 109 6.66 5.45 -18.47
CA VAL A 109 5.56 5.90 -17.61
C VAL A 109 6.08 6.26 -16.23
N TYR A 110 6.97 5.42 -15.66
CA TYR A 110 7.61 5.74 -14.38
C TYR A 110 8.37 7.08 -14.45
N GLU A 111 9.26 7.24 -15.44
CA GLU A 111 10.09 8.45 -15.59
C GLU A 111 9.24 9.69 -15.87
N GLU A 112 8.17 9.55 -16.65
CA GLU A 112 7.23 10.64 -16.90
C GLU A 112 6.52 11.11 -15.64
N TRP A 113 5.99 10.19 -14.81
CA TRP A 113 5.21 10.55 -13.64
C TRP A 113 6.06 10.91 -12.41
N TYR A 114 7.20 10.25 -12.22
CA TYR A 114 8.10 10.51 -11.09
C TYR A 114 9.15 11.57 -11.34
N LYS A 115 9.39 11.95 -12.62
CA LYS A 115 10.38 12.96 -13.05
C LYS A 115 11.81 12.61 -12.63
N ILE A 116 12.12 11.34 -12.54
CA ILE A 116 13.46 10.81 -12.23
C ILE A 116 13.76 9.64 -13.17
N GLU A 117 15.05 9.47 -13.50
CA GLU A 117 15.53 8.32 -14.26
C GLU A 117 15.47 7.04 -13.43
N HIS A 118 14.93 5.95 -13.99
CA HIS A 118 14.90 4.65 -13.35
C HIS A 118 16.27 3.97 -13.39
N LYS A 119 16.89 3.69 -12.23
CA LYS A 119 18.26 3.20 -12.16
C LYS A 119 18.41 1.69 -12.37
N ALA A 120 17.33 0.93 -12.32
CA ALA A 120 17.34 -0.53 -12.47
C ALA A 120 16.19 -1.06 -13.35
N PRO A 121 15.98 -0.56 -14.58
CA PRO A 121 14.83 -0.92 -15.42
C PRO A 121 14.80 -2.43 -15.75
N ARG A 122 15.95 -3.08 -15.78
CA ARG A 122 16.07 -4.53 -16.05
C ARG A 122 15.30 -5.43 -15.07
N PHE A 123 14.95 -4.92 -13.89
CA PHE A 123 14.20 -5.68 -12.88
C PHE A 123 12.69 -5.40 -12.89
N LEU A 124 12.19 -4.50 -13.74
CA LEU A 124 10.76 -4.19 -13.81
C LEU A 124 9.92 -5.39 -14.20
N ASP A 125 10.38 -6.21 -15.16
CA ASP A 125 9.65 -7.40 -15.59
C ASP A 125 9.61 -8.47 -14.50
N GLU A 126 10.69 -8.61 -13.73
CA GLU A 126 10.81 -9.57 -12.65
C GLU A 126 10.02 -9.16 -11.40
N ALA A 127 9.97 -7.87 -11.11
CA ALA A 127 9.29 -7.37 -9.91
C ALA A 127 7.82 -7.75 -9.91
N VAL A 128 7.35 -8.30 -8.80
CA VAL A 128 5.94 -8.69 -8.63
C VAL A 128 5.21 -7.59 -7.88
N TYR A 129 4.09 -7.13 -8.44
CA TYR A 129 3.21 -6.18 -7.76
C TYR A 129 2.55 -6.84 -6.55
N GLY A 130 2.89 -6.35 -5.36
CA GLY A 130 2.63 -6.98 -4.07
C GLY A 130 1.23 -6.71 -3.50
N LEU A 131 0.17 -6.73 -4.31
CA LEU A 131 -1.21 -6.75 -3.83
C LEU A 131 -1.63 -8.20 -3.66
N CYS A 132 -1.56 -8.71 -2.42
CA CYS A 132 -1.64 -10.13 -2.10
C CYS A 132 -2.94 -10.78 -2.60
N GLU A 133 -4.05 -10.10 -2.47
CA GLU A 133 -5.38 -10.61 -2.85
C GLU A 133 -5.51 -10.88 -4.36
N ILE A 134 -4.67 -10.21 -5.16
CA ILE A 134 -4.70 -10.34 -6.62
C ILE A 134 -3.54 -11.22 -7.12
N ASN A 135 -2.35 -11.08 -6.51
CA ASN A 135 -1.10 -11.65 -7.04
C ASN A 135 -0.46 -12.70 -6.12
N ARG A 136 -1.22 -13.34 -5.22
CA ARG A 136 -0.72 -14.25 -4.17
C ARG A 136 0.30 -15.26 -4.67
N GLU A 137 -0.01 -15.99 -5.73
CA GLU A 137 0.86 -17.06 -6.23
C GLU A 137 2.15 -16.53 -6.88
N SER A 138 2.11 -15.34 -7.46
CA SER A 138 3.29 -14.67 -7.99
C SER A 138 4.18 -14.13 -6.86
N VAL A 139 3.58 -13.55 -5.82
CA VAL A 139 4.31 -13.08 -4.63
C VAL A 139 5.05 -14.22 -3.95
N ARG A 140 4.43 -15.39 -3.78
CA ARG A 140 5.10 -16.58 -3.17
C ARG A 140 6.43 -16.95 -3.82
N LYS A 141 6.60 -16.67 -5.11
CA LYS A 141 7.75 -17.06 -5.92
C LYS A 141 8.75 -15.91 -6.16
N ALA A 142 8.39 -14.71 -5.73
CA ALA A 142 9.17 -13.52 -6.01
C ALA A 142 10.45 -13.44 -5.16
N ARG A 143 11.44 -12.72 -5.67
CA ARG A 143 12.60 -12.24 -4.91
C ARG A 143 12.62 -10.71 -4.81
N LEU A 144 11.83 -10.02 -5.63
CA LEU A 144 11.60 -8.58 -5.60
C LEU A 144 10.09 -8.32 -5.65
N VAL A 145 9.56 -7.71 -4.60
CA VAL A 145 8.13 -7.35 -4.49
C VAL A 145 7.99 -5.84 -4.46
N ALA A 146 7.20 -5.31 -5.38
CA ALA A 146 6.80 -3.91 -5.40
C ALA A 146 5.53 -3.73 -4.55
N ASN A 147 5.67 -3.26 -3.33
CA ASN A 147 4.54 -3.05 -2.43
C ASN A 147 3.68 -1.87 -2.92
N PRO A 148 2.35 -2.02 -3.04
CA PRO A 148 1.46 -0.98 -3.56
C PRO A 148 1.52 0.35 -2.79
N GLY A 149 1.11 1.43 -3.45
CA GLY A 149 0.82 2.69 -2.78
C GLY A 149 -0.45 2.62 -1.93
N CYS A 150 -0.60 3.51 -0.96
CA CYS A 150 -1.73 3.47 -0.05
C CYS A 150 -3.08 3.74 -0.75
N TYR A 151 -3.15 4.77 -1.57
CA TYR A 151 -4.36 5.02 -2.36
C TYR A 151 -4.62 3.91 -3.38
N THR A 152 -3.57 3.40 -4.00
CA THR A 152 -3.68 2.35 -5.03
C THR A 152 -4.20 1.05 -4.42
N THR A 153 -3.73 0.67 -3.23
CA THR A 153 -4.26 -0.48 -2.49
C THR A 153 -5.77 -0.34 -2.26
N CYS A 154 -6.21 0.81 -1.74
CA CYS A 154 -7.61 1.06 -1.48
C CYS A 154 -8.44 1.02 -2.76
N SER A 155 -8.05 1.81 -3.76
CA SER A 155 -8.82 1.99 -4.98
C SER A 155 -8.86 0.73 -5.84
N ILE A 156 -7.73 0.05 -5.99
CA ILE A 156 -7.70 -1.17 -6.80
C ILE A 156 -8.58 -2.24 -6.15
N LEU A 157 -8.44 -2.50 -4.84
CA LEU A 157 -9.27 -3.50 -4.16
C LEU A 157 -10.76 -3.16 -4.21
N THR A 158 -11.12 -1.88 -4.20
CA THR A 158 -12.51 -1.44 -4.29
C THR A 158 -13.11 -1.70 -5.67
N ALA A 159 -12.40 -1.38 -6.76
CA ALA A 159 -12.93 -1.50 -8.13
C ALA A 159 -12.65 -2.86 -8.81
N TYR A 160 -11.64 -3.60 -8.35
CA TYR A 160 -11.11 -4.79 -9.06
C TYR A 160 -12.17 -5.83 -9.43
N PRO A 161 -13.09 -6.28 -8.53
CA PRO A 161 -14.05 -7.30 -8.89
C PRO A 161 -14.97 -6.88 -10.05
N LEU A 162 -15.38 -5.61 -10.03
CA LEU A 162 -16.30 -5.09 -11.06
C LEU A 162 -15.58 -4.87 -12.40
N ALA A 163 -14.34 -4.40 -12.36
CA ALA A 163 -13.49 -4.30 -13.53
C ALA A 163 -13.25 -5.68 -14.16
N ARG A 164 -12.92 -6.67 -13.32
CA ARG A 164 -12.62 -8.04 -13.77
C ARG A 164 -13.80 -8.76 -14.38
N GLU A 165 -15.01 -8.56 -13.82
CA GLU A 165 -16.26 -9.13 -14.34
C GLU A 165 -16.90 -8.27 -15.45
N GLY A 166 -16.30 -7.12 -15.78
CA GLY A 166 -16.78 -6.22 -16.81
C GLY A 166 -18.17 -5.62 -16.51
N LEU A 167 -18.48 -5.39 -15.24
CA LEU A 167 -19.79 -4.87 -14.79
C LEU A 167 -19.90 -3.35 -14.91
N ILE A 168 -18.77 -2.64 -14.97
CA ILE A 168 -18.71 -1.18 -15.08
C ILE A 168 -18.04 -0.74 -16.39
N ASP A 169 -18.40 0.45 -16.84
CA ASP A 169 -17.72 1.13 -17.95
C ASP A 169 -16.46 1.84 -17.40
N MET A 170 -15.29 1.25 -17.66
CA MET A 170 -14.01 1.73 -17.16
C MET A 170 -13.67 3.15 -17.65
N SER A 171 -14.20 3.60 -18.79
CA SER A 171 -13.99 4.94 -19.32
C SER A 171 -14.67 6.04 -18.48
N THR A 172 -15.62 5.65 -17.63
CA THR A 172 -16.38 6.56 -16.76
C THR A 172 -15.89 6.55 -15.31
N LEU A 173 -14.85 5.77 -14.98
CA LEU A 173 -14.37 5.61 -13.62
C LEU A 173 -13.75 6.91 -13.08
N ILE A 174 -14.31 7.38 -11.97
CA ILE A 174 -13.80 8.51 -11.20
C ILE A 174 -13.51 8.02 -9.78
N ILE A 175 -12.32 8.32 -9.29
CA ILE A 175 -11.89 7.98 -7.93
C ILE A 175 -11.61 9.28 -7.17
N ASP A 176 -12.41 9.55 -6.15
CA ASP A 176 -12.28 10.68 -5.25
C ASP A 176 -11.87 10.17 -3.86
N ALA A 177 -10.60 10.33 -3.50
CA ALA A 177 -10.02 9.72 -2.33
C ALA A 177 -9.54 10.73 -1.28
N LYS A 178 -9.78 10.43 -0.01
CA LYS A 178 -9.41 11.23 1.16
C LYS A 178 -8.37 10.48 1.97
N SER A 179 -7.28 11.14 2.38
CA SER A 179 -6.22 10.53 3.19
C SER A 179 -5.85 11.38 4.38
N GLY A 180 -5.57 10.72 5.49
CA GLY A 180 -4.91 11.34 6.63
C GLY A 180 -3.48 11.80 6.30
N THR A 181 -2.98 12.74 7.09
CA THR A 181 -1.73 13.47 6.84
C THR A 181 -0.47 12.63 6.96
N SER A 182 -0.51 11.51 7.67
CA SER A 182 0.64 10.59 7.77
C SER A 182 1.06 10.02 6.41
N GLY A 183 0.15 9.99 5.42
CA GLY A 183 0.45 9.59 4.05
C GLY A 183 1.48 10.49 3.34
N ALA A 184 1.64 11.73 3.80
CA ALA A 184 2.65 12.65 3.28
C ALA A 184 4.07 12.39 3.82
N GLY A 185 4.23 11.43 4.74
CA GLY A 185 5.50 11.07 5.38
C GLY A 185 5.90 12.00 6.52
N ARG A 186 7.00 11.61 7.23
CA ARG A 186 7.48 12.31 8.44
C ARG A 186 8.26 13.59 8.14
N GLY A 187 8.65 13.82 6.90
CA GLY A 187 9.43 15.01 6.53
C GLY A 187 8.67 16.32 6.83
N ALA A 188 9.33 17.25 7.53
CA ALA A 188 8.75 18.55 7.83
C ALA A 188 8.57 19.37 6.54
N LYS A 189 7.31 19.69 6.24
CA LYS A 189 6.91 20.58 5.14
C LYS A 189 5.85 21.53 5.67
N VAL A 190 5.84 22.77 5.21
CA VAL A 190 4.85 23.77 5.64
C VAL A 190 3.43 23.21 5.56
N GLN A 191 3.09 22.60 4.43
CA GLN A 191 1.75 22.03 4.20
C GLN A 191 1.33 20.90 5.15
N ASN A 192 2.26 20.35 5.95
CA ASN A 192 2.02 19.27 6.92
C ASN A 192 2.09 19.78 8.38
N LEU A 193 2.31 21.09 8.60
CA LEU A 193 2.30 21.66 9.94
C LEU A 193 0.88 21.66 10.51
N PHE A 194 0.78 21.56 11.83
CA PHE A 194 -0.51 21.46 12.52
C PHE A 194 -1.48 22.58 12.13
N CYS A 195 -1.02 23.84 12.15
CA CYS A 195 -1.87 24.99 11.81
C CYS A 195 -2.29 25.05 10.32
N GLU A 196 -1.58 24.35 9.44
CA GLU A 196 -1.91 24.27 8.00
C GLU A 196 -2.88 23.15 7.69
N VAL A 197 -2.91 22.12 8.54
CA VAL A 197 -3.69 20.90 8.35
C VAL A 197 -4.96 20.91 9.17
N ASN A 198 -4.91 21.42 10.42
CA ASN A 198 -6.05 21.40 11.31
C ASN A 198 -7.22 22.21 10.73
N GLU A 199 -8.43 21.65 10.80
CA GLU A 199 -9.67 22.27 10.25
C GLU A 199 -9.59 22.60 8.75
N ASN A 200 -8.70 21.95 8.00
CA ASN A 200 -8.48 22.20 6.58
C ASN A 200 -8.49 20.91 5.76
N MET A 201 -9.27 20.90 4.69
CA MET A 201 -9.28 19.82 3.69
C MET A 201 -8.96 20.39 2.32
N LYS A 202 -8.06 19.72 1.58
CA LYS A 202 -7.66 20.19 0.25
C LYS A 202 -7.39 19.05 -0.72
N ALA A 203 -7.79 19.23 -1.98
CA ALA A 203 -7.31 18.41 -3.08
C ALA A 203 -5.82 18.72 -3.37
N TYR A 204 -5.08 17.71 -3.80
CA TYR A 204 -3.70 17.89 -4.22
C TYR A 204 -3.34 16.92 -5.35
N GLY A 205 -2.34 17.27 -6.15
CA GLY A 205 -1.92 16.45 -7.27
C GLY A 205 -3.04 16.12 -8.27
N VAL A 206 -4.01 17.04 -8.42
CA VAL A 206 -5.15 16.86 -9.33
C VAL A 206 -4.63 16.67 -10.75
N ALA A 207 -5.10 15.61 -11.44
CA ALA A 207 -4.67 15.18 -12.77
C ALA A 207 -3.14 14.95 -12.92
N SER A 208 -2.40 14.84 -11.80
CA SER A 208 -0.93 14.71 -11.81
C SER A 208 -0.38 13.86 -10.65
N HIS A 209 -1.26 13.21 -9.90
CA HIS A 209 -0.82 12.38 -8.77
C HIS A 209 -0.18 11.09 -9.27
N ARG A 210 0.98 10.75 -8.70
CA ARG A 210 1.83 9.62 -9.11
C ARG A 210 1.21 8.23 -8.93
N HIS A 211 0.11 8.10 -8.17
CA HIS A 211 -0.63 6.85 -8.08
C HIS A 211 -1.60 6.61 -9.25
N THR A 212 -1.87 7.64 -10.08
CA THR A 212 -2.78 7.49 -11.23
C THR A 212 -2.36 6.37 -12.17
N PRO A 213 -1.13 6.36 -12.74
CA PRO A 213 -0.72 5.31 -13.67
C PRO A 213 -0.67 3.93 -13.03
N GLU A 214 -0.41 3.83 -11.74
CA GLU A 214 -0.40 2.57 -10.99
C GLU A 214 -1.82 1.98 -10.90
N ILE A 215 -2.84 2.81 -10.64
CA ILE A 215 -4.25 2.38 -10.60
C ILE A 215 -4.71 1.98 -12.03
N GLU A 216 -4.38 2.80 -13.02
CA GLU A 216 -4.73 2.54 -14.43
C GLU A 216 -4.13 1.23 -14.94
N GLU A 217 -2.84 0.97 -14.65
CA GLU A 217 -2.15 -0.25 -15.06
C GLU A 217 -2.81 -1.50 -14.43
N GLN A 218 -3.04 -1.49 -13.12
CA GLN A 218 -3.58 -2.66 -12.43
C GLN A 218 -5.05 -2.92 -12.76
N LEU A 219 -5.87 -1.89 -12.88
CA LEU A 219 -7.26 -2.04 -13.32
C LEU A 219 -7.35 -2.37 -14.81
N GLY A 220 -6.39 -1.91 -15.61
CA GLY A 220 -6.25 -2.32 -17.01
C GLY A 220 -6.00 -3.81 -17.16
N TYR A 221 -5.09 -4.38 -16.34
CA TYR A 221 -4.89 -5.84 -16.30
C TYR A 221 -6.15 -6.58 -15.85
N ALA A 222 -6.91 -6.04 -14.91
CA ALA A 222 -8.17 -6.64 -14.46
C ALA A 222 -9.22 -6.63 -15.57
N ALA A 223 -9.42 -5.49 -16.23
CA ALA A 223 -10.44 -5.31 -17.28
C ALA A 223 -10.06 -5.93 -18.63
N GLY A 224 -8.75 -6.20 -18.85
CA GLY A 224 -8.23 -6.67 -20.14
C GLY A 224 -8.20 -5.60 -21.22
N GLU A 225 -8.23 -4.33 -20.84
CA GLU A 225 -8.20 -3.17 -21.74
C GLU A 225 -7.37 -2.02 -21.14
N GLN A 226 -6.99 -1.06 -21.97
CA GLN A 226 -6.35 0.15 -21.47
C GLN A 226 -7.37 1.00 -20.71
N VAL A 227 -7.02 1.35 -19.47
CA VAL A 227 -7.84 2.21 -18.60
C VAL A 227 -7.20 3.59 -18.49
N VAL A 228 -8.03 4.62 -18.62
CA VAL A 228 -7.71 6.00 -18.30
C VAL A 228 -8.82 6.52 -17.40
N LEU A 229 -8.45 7.00 -16.21
CA LEU A 229 -9.44 7.40 -15.20
C LEU A 229 -9.13 8.78 -14.58
N SER A 230 -10.11 9.34 -13.90
CA SER A 230 -9.91 10.54 -13.08
C SER A 230 -9.64 10.15 -11.64
N PHE A 231 -8.44 10.47 -11.14
CA PHE A 231 -8.06 10.28 -9.74
C PHE A 231 -7.81 11.62 -9.06
N THR A 232 -8.58 11.91 -8.01
CA THR A 232 -8.46 13.15 -7.23
C THR A 232 -8.24 12.84 -5.75
N PRO A 233 -7.00 12.89 -5.26
CA PRO A 233 -6.73 12.71 -3.84
C PRO A 233 -6.92 14.00 -3.05
N HIS A 234 -7.35 13.84 -1.79
CA HIS A 234 -7.49 14.92 -0.83
C HIS A 234 -6.69 14.62 0.45
N LEU A 235 -6.11 15.65 1.03
CA LEU A 235 -5.56 15.60 2.38
C LEU A 235 -6.63 16.13 3.35
N VAL A 236 -6.92 15.35 4.38
CA VAL A 236 -7.94 15.70 5.39
C VAL A 236 -7.32 15.78 6.79
N PRO A 237 -7.92 16.52 7.74
CA PRO A 237 -7.35 16.80 9.05
C PRO A 237 -7.51 15.62 10.01
N MET A 238 -6.97 14.48 9.63
CA MET A 238 -6.84 13.29 10.48
C MET A 238 -5.44 12.70 10.34
N ASN A 239 -5.00 11.90 11.30
CA ASN A 239 -3.68 11.28 11.27
C ASN A 239 -3.61 10.15 10.26
N ARG A 240 -4.52 9.17 10.35
CA ARG A 240 -4.54 7.94 9.58
C ARG A 240 -5.86 7.74 8.86
N GLY A 241 -5.86 6.82 7.94
CA GLY A 241 -7.02 6.38 7.18
C GLY A 241 -7.05 6.90 5.75
N ILE A 242 -7.60 6.07 4.87
CA ILE A 242 -8.02 6.44 3.51
C ILE A 242 -9.47 6.04 3.36
N LEU A 243 -10.27 6.94 2.79
CA LEU A 243 -11.59 6.66 2.24
C LEU A 243 -11.57 7.00 0.76
N ALA A 244 -11.69 6.01 -0.10
CA ALA A 244 -11.90 6.19 -1.54
C ALA A 244 -13.39 6.08 -1.85
N THR A 245 -13.93 7.05 -2.59
CA THR A 245 -15.28 6.98 -3.17
C THR A 245 -15.13 6.95 -4.68
N GLU A 246 -15.64 5.92 -5.31
CA GLU A 246 -15.43 5.63 -6.71
C GLU A 246 -16.77 5.57 -7.44
N TYR A 247 -16.85 6.23 -8.58
CA TYR A 247 -18.06 6.34 -9.38
C TYR A 247 -17.82 5.78 -10.76
N ALA A 248 -18.72 4.93 -11.23
CA ALA A 248 -18.71 4.43 -12.61
C ALA A 248 -20.13 4.21 -13.12
N ASN A 249 -20.32 4.28 -14.41
CA ASN A 249 -21.56 3.83 -15.03
C ASN A 249 -21.60 2.31 -15.03
N LEU A 250 -22.75 1.74 -14.64
CA LEU A 250 -23.00 0.32 -14.80
C LEU A 250 -23.18 -0.01 -16.29
N LYS A 251 -22.72 -1.18 -16.70
CA LYS A 251 -23.17 -1.76 -17.96
C LYS A 251 -24.65 -2.17 -17.83
N ARG A 252 -25.35 -2.36 -18.97
CA ARG A 252 -26.78 -2.70 -18.96
C ARG A 252 -27.06 -3.96 -18.14
N ASP A 253 -28.19 -3.94 -17.45
CA ASP A 253 -28.77 -5.10 -16.73
C ASP A 253 -27.92 -5.63 -15.55
N VAL A 254 -27.11 -4.78 -14.89
CA VAL A 254 -26.38 -5.16 -13.68
C VAL A 254 -27.22 -4.88 -12.44
N SER A 255 -27.53 -5.92 -11.68
CA SER A 255 -28.27 -5.84 -10.43
C SER A 255 -27.32 -5.66 -9.21
N TRP A 256 -27.91 -5.36 -8.04
CA TRP A 256 -27.15 -5.34 -6.78
C TRP A 256 -26.55 -6.73 -6.46
N GLU A 257 -27.30 -7.78 -6.77
CA GLU A 257 -26.92 -9.18 -6.58
C GLU A 257 -25.73 -9.57 -7.45
N ASP A 258 -25.66 -9.08 -8.70
CA ASP A 258 -24.52 -9.32 -9.58
C ASP A 258 -23.25 -8.67 -9.05
N VAL A 259 -23.35 -7.44 -8.55
CA VAL A 259 -22.23 -6.73 -7.92
C VAL A 259 -21.77 -7.47 -6.66
N LYS A 260 -22.71 -7.88 -5.80
CA LYS A 260 -22.39 -8.64 -4.59
C LYS A 260 -21.71 -9.97 -4.91
N ALA A 261 -22.22 -10.67 -5.90
CA ALA A 261 -21.63 -11.94 -6.36
C ALA A 261 -20.21 -11.75 -6.90
N ALA A 262 -19.93 -10.66 -7.60
CA ALA A 262 -18.58 -10.33 -8.04
C ALA A 262 -17.63 -10.12 -6.84
N TYR A 263 -18.03 -9.36 -5.83
CA TYR A 263 -17.24 -9.20 -4.62
C TYR A 263 -17.04 -10.53 -3.88
N ASP A 264 -18.07 -11.33 -3.71
CA ASP A 264 -17.99 -12.64 -3.04
C ASP A 264 -17.07 -13.61 -3.77
N LYS A 265 -17.09 -13.59 -5.09
CA LYS A 265 -16.22 -14.44 -5.91
C LYS A 265 -14.73 -14.19 -5.67
N TYR A 266 -14.33 -12.93 -5.52
CA TYR A 266 -12.92 -12.56 -5.36
C TYR A 266 -12.50 -12.41 -3.91
N TYR A 267 -13.42 -12.06 -3.01
CA TYR A 267 -13.08 -11.68 -1.63
C TYR A 267 -13.75 -12.53 -0.56
N GLY A 268 -14.59 -13.51 -0.94
CA GLY A 268 -15.31 -14.35 0.04
C GLY A 268 -14.39 -15.09 1.01
N ASP A 269 -13.18 -15.48 0.56
CA ASP A 269 -12.19 -16.19 1.38
C ASP A 269 -11.02 -15.28 1.83
N GLU A 270 -11.05 -13.97 1.52
CA GLU A 270 -9.96 -13.07 1.84
C GLU A 270 -10.00 -12.61 3.31
N LYS A 271 -8.91 -12.88 4.04
CA LYS A 271 -8.82 -12.64 5.49
C LYS A 271 -8.99 -11.17 5.89
N PHE A 272 -8.55 -10.25 5.04
CA PHE A 272 -8.47 -8.83 5.36
C PHE A 272 -9.50 -7.97 4.63
N ILE A 273 -10.32 -8.54 3.75
CA ILE A 273 -11.36 -7.78 3.05
C ILE A 273 -12.72 -8.08 3.65
N ARG A 274 -13.45 -7.04 4.03
CA ARG A 274 -14.81 -7.09 4.53
C ARG A 274 -15.74 -6.35 3.58
N VAL A 275 -16.54 -7.09 2.85
CA VAL A 275 -17.61 -6.52 2.02
C VAL A 275 -18.83 -6.30 2.91
N LEU A 276 -19.16 -5.05 3.14
CA LEU A 276 -20.18 -4.64 4.10
C LEU A 276 -21.60 -4.97 3.63
N ASP A 277 -22.52 -5.02 4.58
CA ASP A 277 -23.94 -5.28 4.31
C ASP A 277 -24.57 -4.16 3.47
N LYS A 278 -25.68 -4.48 2.79
CA LYS A 278 -26.45 -3.55 1.97
C LYS A 278 -26.85 -2.31 2.77
N GLY A 279 -26.47 -1.14 2.24
CA GLY A 279 -26.78 0.14 2.88
C GLY A 279 -25.74 0.63 3.88
N VAL A 280 -24.69 -0.17 4.18
CA VAL A 280 -23.63 0.23 5.08
C VAL A 280 -22.48 0.84 4.28
N CYS A 281 -22.01 2.01 4.70
CA CYS A 281 -20.85 2.69 4.12
C CYS A 281 -19.63 2.50 5.02
N PRO A 282 -18.43 2.28 4.48
CA PRO A 282 -17.22 2.12 5.28
C PRO A 282 -16.78 3.44 5.93
N GLU A 283 -16.15 3.31 7.09
CA GLU A 283 -15.57 4.44 7.83
C GLU A 283 -14.09 4.16 8.12
N THR A 284 -13.25 5.20 8.04
CA THR A 284 -11.80 5.07 8.33
C THR A 284 -11.51 4.60 9.75
N LYS A 285 -12.39 4.92 10.71
CA LYS A 285 -12.30 4.48 12.10
C LYS A 285 -12.39 2.97 12.27
N TRP A 286 -13.19 2.30 11.45
CA TRP A 286 -13.42 0.86 11.56
C TRP A 286 -12.24 0.00 11.09
N VAL A 287 -11.24 0.62 10.49
CA VAL A 287 -10.03 -0.06 9.98
C VAL A 287 -8.73 0.47 10.59
N GLU A 288 -8.80 1.52 11.42
CA GLU A 288 -7.61 2.18 11.98
C GLU A 288 -6.75 1.22 12.80
N GLY A 289 -5.44 1.22 12.54
CA GLY A 289 -4.44 0.39 13.21
C GLY A 289 -4.43 -1.07 12.79
N SER A 290 -5.26 -1.47 11.81
CA SER A 290 -5.42 -2.85 11.35
C SER A 290 -5.11 -3.04 9.87
N ASN A 291 -4.99 -4.31 9.45
CA ASN A 291 -4.78 -4.66 8.04
C ASN A 291 -6.11 -4.87 7.27
N TYR A 292 -7.26 -4.53 7.86
CA TYR A 292 -8.55 -4.69 7.22
C TYR A 292 -8.83 -3.64 6.14
N VAL A 293 -9.60 -4.07 5.15
CA VAL A 293 -10.21 -3.25 4.10
C VAL A 293 -11.71 -3.39 4.22
N ASP A 294 -12.43 -2.30 4.40
CA ASP A 294 -13.89 -2.28 4.36
C ASP A 294 -14.36 -1.77 3.01
N ILE A 295 -15.22 -2.53 2.34
CA ILE A 295 -15.78 -2.16 1.04
C ILE A 295 -17.29 -2.14 1.15
N GLY A 296 -17.90 -1.03 0.74
CA GLY A 296 -19.33 -0.88 0.58
C GLY A 296 -19.69 -0.36 -0.81
N PHE A 297 -20.89 -0.62 -1.28
CA PHE A 297 -21.34 -0.09 -2.56
C PHE A 297 -22.84 0.18 -2.59
N GLN A 298 -23.23 1.11 -3.46
CA GLN A 298 -24.63 1.49 -3.71
C GLN A 298 -24.84 1.67 -5.22
N ILE A 299 -26.00 1.24 -5.71
CA ILE A 299 -26.45 1.55 -7.07
C ILE A 299 -27.42 2.73 -6.99
N ASP A 300 -27.09 3.83 -7.65
CA ASP A 300 -28.01 4.93 -7.85
C ASP A 300 -28.77 4.74 -9.17
N SER A 301 -29.95 4.14 -9.08
CA SER A 301 -30.81 3.85 -10.24
C SER A 301 -31.32 5.09 -10.99
N ARG A 302 -31.21 6.29 -10.40
CA ARG A 302 -31.59 7.55 -11.05
C ARG A 302 -30.55 8.00 -12.07
N THR A 303 -29.29 7.55 -11.90
CA THR A 303 -28.16 7.98 -12.72
C THR A 303 -27.49 6.81 -13.45
N ASP A 304 -27.97 5.59 -13.26
CA ASP A 304 -27.37 4.34 -13.75
C ASP A 304 -25.89 4.17 -13.34
N ARG A 305 -25.56 4.69 -12.13
CA ARG A 305 -24.19 4.64 -11.58
C ARG A 305 -24.10 3.74 -10.38
N ILE A 306 -22.97 3.08 -10.29
CA ILE A 306 -22.50 2.50 -9.02
C ILE A 306 -21.58 3.48 -8.31
N ILE A 307 -21.75 3.53 -6.99
CA ILE A 307 -20.88 4.25 -6.06
C ILE A 307 -20.23 3.17 -5.19
N MET A 308 -18.94 2.96 -5.38
CA MET A 308 -18.13 2.05 -4.59
C MET A 308 -17.33 2.83 -3.57
N MET A 309 -17.18 2.30 -2.38
CA MET A 309 -16.46 2.94 -1.29
C MET A 309 -15.51 1.96 -0.63
N GLY A 310 -14.24 2.36 -0.48
CA GLY A 310 -13.23 1.58 0.22
C GLY A 310 -12.61 2.35 1.37
N ALA A 311 -12.36 1.69 2.51
CA ALA A 311 -11.64 2.28 3.63
C ALA A 311 -10.49 1.38 4.09
N ILE A 312 -9.33 1.97 4.36
CA ILE A 312 -8.13 1.30 4.90
C ILE A 312 -7.39 2.20 5.90
N ASP A 313 -6.54 1.61 6.74
CA ASP A 313 -5.45 2.36 7.38
C ASP A 313 -4.31 2.54 6.37
N ASN A 314 -3.96 3.78 6.05
CA ASN A 314 -2.96 4.11 5.04
C ASN A 314 -1.53 3.68 5.39
N LEU A 315 -1.21 3.48 6.66
CA LEU A 315 0.12 3.03 7.13
C LEU A 315 0.16 1.50 7.33
N VAL A 316 -0.97 0.86 7.63
CA VAL A 316 -1.04 -0.60 7.80
C VAL A 316 -1.36 -1.24 6.45
N LYS A 317 -2.62 -1.43 6.08
CA LYS A 317 -2.98 -2.05 4.78
C LYS A 317 -2.44 -1.26 3.60
N GLY A 318 -2.39 0.05 3.70
CA GLY A 318 -1.86 0.93 2.65
C GLY A 318 -0.32 0.91 2.51
N ALA A 319 0.43 0.33 3.45
CA ALA A 319 1.90 0.35 3.43
C ALA A 319 2.52 -0.84 4.16
N ALA A 320 2.79 -0.71 5.47
CA ALA A 320 3.57 -1.67 6.25
C ALA A 320 2.87 -3.01 6.44
N GLY A 321 1.56 -3.01 6.67
CA GLY A 321 0.79 -4.26 6.83
C GLY A 321 0.75 -5.07 5.54
N GLN A 322 0.52 -4.41 4.39
CA GLN A 322 0.62 -5.06 3.07
C GLN A 322 2.02 -5.62 2.83
N ALA A 323 3.08 -4.90 3.22
CA ALA A 323 4.45 -5.37 3.09
C ALA A 323 4.73 -6.60 3.97
N VAL A 324 4.23 -6.64 5.20
CA VAL A 324 4.34 -7.82 6.08
C VAL A 324 3.51 -8.98 5.53
N GLN A 325 2.32 -8.73 4.98
CA GLN A 325 1.50 -9.75 4.30
C GLN A 325 2.27 -10.36 3.11
N ASN A 326 2.96 -9.54 2.31
CA ASN A 326 3.86 -10.00 1.25
C ASN A 326 5.00 -10.86 1.81
N MET A 327 5.64 -10.44 2.89
CA MET A 327 6.69 -11.22 3.56
C MET A 327 6.17 -12.59 4.01
N ASN A 328 4.99 -12.65 4.61
CA ASN A 328 4.39 -13.90 5.05
C ASN A 328 4.20 -14.89 3.90
N LEU A 329 3.72 -14.42 2.75
CA LEU A 329 3.60 -15.23 1.53
C LEU A 329 4.95 -15.70 1.01
N LEU A 330 5.96 -14.82 0.96
CA LEU A 330 7.32 -15.11 0.49
C LEU A 330 8.01 -16.22 1.27
N PHE A 331 7.71 -16.33 2.56
CA PHE A 331 8.33 -17.31 3.46
C PHE A 331 7.39 -18.44 3.88
N GLY A 332 6.18 -18.50 3.32
CA GLY A 332 5.23 -19.59 3.58
C GLY A 332 4.65 -19.57 5.01
N PHE A 333 4.62 -18.42 5.66
CA PHE A 333 3.95 -18.24 6.95
C PHE A 333 2.43 -18.11 6.77
N ASP A 334 1.67 -18.17 7.90
CA ASP A 334 0.26 -17.73 7.87
C ASP A 334 0.23 -16.27 7.41
N GLU A 335 -0.54 -16.00 6.37
CA GLU A 335 -0.65 -14.67 5.74
C GLU A 335 -1.04 -13.58 6.74
N ALA A 336 -1.77 -13.93 7.81
CA ALA A 336 -2.19 -13.02 8.87
C ALA A 336 -1.21 -12.95 10.06
N GLU A 337 -0.07 -13.64 10.01
CA GLU A 337 0.88 -13.61 11.14
C GLU A 337 1.44 -12.18 11.33
N GLY A 338 1.40 -11.71 12.57
CA GLY A 338 1.77 -10.33 12.92
C GLY A 338 0.73 -9.26 12.53
N LEU A 339 -0.37 -9.64 11.84
CA LEU A 339 -1.38 -8.72 11.29
C LEU A 339 -2.79 -8.89 11.87
N ARG A 340 -2.92 -9.59 13.00
CA ARG A 340 -4.21 -9.89 13.64
C ARG A 340 -4.70 -8.77 14.56
N GLN A 341 -4.16 -7.57 14.44
CA GLN A 341 -4.61 -6.43 15.25
C GLN A 341 -6.07 -6.12 14.92
N ILE A 342 -6.87 -6.00 15.96
CA ILE A 342 -8.25 -5.50 15.89
C ILE A 342 -8.18 -3.98 15.69
N PRO A 343 -9.06 -3.39 14.85
CA PRO A 343 -9.13 -1.93 14.70
C PRO A 343 -9.26 -1.21 16.05
N MET A 344 -8.60 -0.08 16.18
CA MET A 344 -8.65 0.70 17.41
C MET A 344 -10.06 1.25 17.66
N VAL A 345 -10.47 1.30 18.95
CA VAL A 345 -11.75 1.84 19.41
C VAL A 345 -11.47 2.95 20.41
N PRO A 346 -12.21 4.05 20.36
CA PRO A 346 -11.93 5.32 19.67
C PRO A 346 -10.69 5.89 20.16
#